data_5b91a004bffeb056d626a2ec706fe664
#
_entry.id   5b91a004bffeb056d626a2ec706fe664
#
_cell.length_a   1.000
_cell.length_b   1.000
_cell.length_c   1.000
_cell.angle_alpha   90.00
_cell.angle_beta   90.00
_cell.angle_gamma   90.00
#
_symmetry.space_group_name_H-M   'P 1'
#
loop_
_entity.id
_entity.type
_entity.pdbx_description
1 polymer ?
#
loop_
_entity_poly.entity_id
_entity_poly.type
_entity_poly.pdbx_seq_one_letter_code
_entity_poly.pdbx_strand_id
1 'polypeptide(L)'
;MKKSFPVRSTTCLLFLLAALAVFAGAQSTPAFDVVITNGHIIDGTGSPWYSGDVGISDGRIAAIGNLSAAARKKTIDAEGKVVAPGFIDMLGQSELTILVDPRLPSKIYQGITSEITGEGGSAAPLNDAIIQSDRSGYDHYKIDPDWRTFRQYFARLEKQGMGINLASYVGATQVRRVVLGDNDVQPTPAQLGQMKTLVEQGMKDGAVGLSTSLEYAPAPYAKTDELIALASVAGKLGGIYATHMRNESDSVLESVDEALKIGREAHIPVEIWHFKVAGKNNWGRMPELIAKVNAARAAGNDVSADTYAYTAWYNDFSAFIPAWAHDGGTTKLVERLKDPATRARIRKDMLTPSRDWDNEWQEIPGPEAVLIGAVENPKLLPLQGKRLSEIAKLWNEDPMDALFDFLIQDPSTGVAVFGMSQPDVTLALQQPWVSIDNDSEGTSPEGILGQAHPHPRAYGTFPRILRKYVREDKALTLEDAIRKFSALPAQRMRLTDRGVLKAGMWADVVVFDPATVHDVATFDNPNQLSVGMEYVLVNGVAVIDQGKMTGKLPGKVLRGPAYQP
;
A
#
# COMPACT_ATOMS: atom_id res chain seq x y z
N MET A 1 -36.69 -41.62 88.93
CA MET A 1 -35.54 -42.50 88.69
C MET A 1 -34.79 -41.92 87.50
N LYS A 2 -33.68 -41.24 87.72
CA LYS A 2 -32.28 -41.52 87.36
C LYS A 2 -32.13 -42.02 85.91
N LYS A 3 -31.46 -41.32 85.05
CA LYS A 3 -30.00 -41.11 84.89
C LYS A 3 -29.77 -40.26 83.61
N SER A 4 -28.96 -39.31 83.60
CA SER A 4 -27.51 -39.04 83.46
C SER A 4 -27.09 -38.71 82.01
N PHE A 5 -26.51 -37.51 81.89
CA PHE A 5 -25.71 -37.02 80.75
C PHE A 5 -24.37 -37.75 80.60
N PRO A 6 -23.77 -37.73 79.44
CA PRO A 6 -22.54 -36.93 79.40
C PRO A 6 -22.29 -36.13 78.11
N VAL A 7 -21.68 -35.02 78.32
CA VAL A 7 -20.71 -34.23 77.64
C VAL A 7 -19.91 -34.98 76.57
N ARG A 8 -19.86 -34.38 75.38
CA ARG A 8 -18.75 -34.29 74.42
C ARG A 8 -19.26 -33.51 73.24
N SER A 9 -18.72 -32.31 72.94
CA SER A 9 -17.61 -32.24 72.02
C SER A 9 -17.22 -30.78 71.71
N THR A 10 -16.11 -30.37 72.25
CA THR A 10 -15.46 -29.06 71.98
C THR A 10 -14.30 -29.22 70.98
N THR A 11 -14.42 -30.12 69.97
CA THR A 11 -13.29 -30.40 69.05
C THR A 11 -13.59 -30.18 67.60
N CYS A 12 -14.77 -29.68 67.20
CA CYS A 12 -15.13 -29.45 65.82
C CYS A 12 -14.97 -27.99 65.32
N LEU A 13 -14.61 -27.03 66.18
CA LEU A 13 -14.54 -25.62 65.78
C LEU A 13 -13.15 -25.16 65.34
N LEU A 14 -12.11 -25.96 65.62
CA LEU A 14 -10.71 -25.59 65.21
C LEU A 14 -10.29 -26.10 63.86
N PHE A 15 -11.03 -27.04 63.23
CA PHE A 15 -10.74 -27.51 61.87
C PHE A 15 -11.43 -26.69 60.77
N LEU A 16 -12.43 -25.88 61.04
CA LEU A 16 -13.10 -25.03 60.05
C LEU A 16 -12.38 -23.68 59.82
N LEU A 17 -11.56 -23.23 60.77
CA LEU A 17 -10.76 -22.00 60.61
C LEU A 17 -9.42 -22.24 59.91
N ALA A 18 -8.93 -23.46 59.82
CA ALA A 18 -7.72 -23.81 59.08
C ALA A 18 -7.99 -24.10 57.59
N ALA A 19 -9.24 -24.37 57.19
CA ALA A 19 -9.60 -24.62 55.78
C ALA A 19 -9.95 -23.34 54.99
N LEU A 20 -10.14 -22.20 55.65
CA LEU A 20 -10.42 -20.91 55.01
C LEU A 20 -9.14 -20.07 54.70
N ALA A 21 -7.96 -20.53 55.15
CA ALA A 21 -6.69 -19.83 54.91
C ALA A 21 -5.90 -20.34 53.70
N VAL A 22 -6.43 -21.30 52.91
CA VAL A 22 -5.69 -21.90 51.78
C VAL A 22 -6.25 -21.50 50.39
N PHE A 23 -7.31 -20.68 50.31
CA PHE A 23 -7.86 -20.17 49.06
C PHE A 23 -7.71 -18.66 48.85
N ALA A 24 -6.75 -18.01 49.51
CA ALA A 24 -6.14 -16.80 48.98
C ALA A 24 -5.05 -17.22 48.01
N GLY A 25 -5.41 -18.04 47.01
CA GLY A 25 -4.61 -18.29 45.85
C GLY A 25 -4.42 -16.94 45.17
N ALA A 26 -3.20 -16.47 45.15
CA ALA A 26 -2.80 -15.30 44.37
C ALA A 26 -3.44 -15.42 42.99
N GLN A 27 -4.49 -14.65 42.72
CA GLN A 27 -4.82 -14.28 41.35
C GLN A 27 -3.58 -13.56 40.86
N SER A 28 -2.70 -14.29 40.17
CA SER A 28 -1.62 -13.69 39.43
C SER A 28 -2.29 -12.70 38.47
N THR A 29 -2.17 -11.42 38.79
CA THR A 29 -2.52 -10.34 37.85
C THR A 29 -1.91 -10.73 36.51
N PRO A 30 -2.65 -10.78 35.42
CA PRO A 30 -2.09 -11.15 34.13
C PRO A 30 -0.91 -10.22 33.86
N ALA A 31 0.28 -10.82 33.71
CA ALA A 31 1.46 -10.06 33.38
C ALA A 31 1.34 -9.63 31.91
N PHE A 32 1.33 -8.32 31.64
CA PHE A 32 1.44 -7.84 30.28
C PHE A 32 2.82 -8.20 29.71
N ASP A 33 2.88 -8.52 28.43
CA ASP A 33 4.14 -8.68 27.73
C ASP A 33 4.87 -7.32 27.61
N VAL A 34 4.10 -6.27 27.24
CA VAL A 34 4.57 -4.89 27.14
C VAL A 34 3.53 -3.95 27.73
N VAL A 35 3.97 -2.92 28.46
CA VAL A 35 3.15 -1.76 28.78
C VAL A 35 3.84 -0.53 28.23
N ILE A 36 3.14 0.22 27.38
CA ILE A 36 3.55 1.55 26.90
C ILE A 36 2.95 2.54 27.88
N THR A 37 3.80 3.30 28.59
CA THR A 37 3.40 4.24 29.65
C THR A 37 3.58 5.69 29.23
N ASN A 38 2.90 6.60 29.93
CA ASN A 38 3.07 8.05 29.78
C ASN A 38 2.81 8.54 28.35
N GLY A 39 1.87 7.93 27.61
CA GLY A 39 1.57 8.30 26.22
C GLY A 39 0.49 9.38 26.10
N HIS A 40 0.60 10.21 25.06
CA HIS A 40 -0.53 10.92 24.47
C HIS A 40 -1.20 9.99 23.46
N ILE A 41 -2.29 9.36 23.84
CA ILE A 41 -2.96 8.36 23.01
C ILE A 41 -3.84 9.07 21.99
N ILE A 42 -3.54 8.87 20.69
CA ILE A 42 -4.40 9.19 19.54
C ILE A 42 -4.88 7.86 18.98
N ASP A 43 -6.10 7.48 19.33
CA ASP A 43 -6.58 6.11 19.14
C ASP A 43 -6.97 5.71 17.72
N GLY A 44 -6.82 6.63 16.75
CA GLY A 44 -7.14 6.41 15.34
C GLY A 44 -8.56 6.80 14.94
N THR A 45 -9.43 7.14 15.88
CA THR A 45 -10.84 7.52 15.57
C THR A 45 -10.99 8.93 15.02
N GLY A 46 -9.95 9.78 15.12
CA GLY A 46 -10.01 11.21 14.84
C GLY A 46 -10.45 12.05 16.04
N SER A 47 -10.66 11.42 17.20
CA SER A 47 -10.95 12.11 18.46
C SER A 47 -9.69 12.75 19.03
N PRO A 48 -9.83 13.83 19.86
CA PRO A 48 -8.70 14.41 20.56
C PRO A 48 -7.93 13.39 21.40
N TRP A 49 -6.61 13.61 21.53
CA TRP A 49 -5.76 12.76 22.34
C TRP A 49 -6.14 12.76 23.83
N TYR A 50 -5.79 11.69 24.54
CA TYR A 50 -5.92 11.55 25.98
C TYR A 50 -4.68 10.88 26.59
N SER A 51 -4.41 11.14 27.88
CA SER A 51 -3.31 10.49 28.59
C SER A 51 -3.71 9.07 29.01
N GLY A 52 -2.78 8.13 28.87
CA GLY A 52 -2.99 6.76 29.30
C GLY A 52 -1.83 5.84 28.97
N ASP A 53 -1.95 4.60 29.45
CA ASP A 53 -1.01 3.52 29.18
C ASP A 53 -1.71 2.48 28.27
N VAL A 54 -0.91 1.77 27.44
CA VAL A 54 -1.39 0.67 26.59
C VAL A 54 -0.72 -0.62 27.02
N GLY A 55 -1.52 -1.56 27.52
CA GLY A 55 -1.07 -2.91 27.93
C GLY A 55 -1.26 -3.92 26.81
N ILE A 56 -0.21 -4.65 26.47
CA ILE A 56 -0.17 -5.64 25.38
C ILE A 56 0.10 -7.02 25.98
N SER A 57 -0.70 -8.02 25.57
CA SER A 57 -0.53 -9.43 25.88
C SER A 57 -0.87 -10.28 24.67
N ASP A 58 -0.08 -11.30 24.38
CA ASP A 58 -0.29 -12.24 23.28
C ASP A 58 -0.50 -11.54 21.91
N GLY A 59 0.25 -10.47 21.68
CA GLY A 59 0.20 -9.69 20.46
C GLY A 59 -1.02 -8.77 20.31
N ARG A 60 -1.88 -8.69 21.32
CA ARG A 60 -3.09 -7.86 21.30
C ARG A 60 -3.06 -6.78 22.38
N ILE A 61 -3.76 -5.70 22.13
CA ILE A 61 -4.05 -4.68 23.15
C ILE A 61 -5.00 -5.31 24.15
N ALA A 62 -4.52 -5.55 25.37
CA ALA A 62 -5.30 -6.17 26.43
C ALA A 62 -6.05 -5.15 27.30
N ALA A 63 -5.45 -3.95 27.51
CA ALA A 63 -6.05 -2.87 28.27
C ALA A 63 -5.51 -1.51 27.87
N ILE A 64 -6.30 -0.46 28.06
CA ILE A 64 -5.89 0.95 27.94
C ILE A 64 -6.39 1.67 29.20
N GLY A 65 -5.55 2.50 29.82
CA GLY A 65 -5.89 3.26 31.02
C GLY A 65 -4.69 3.48 31.94
N ASN A 66 -4.89 3.55 33.23
CA ASN A 66 -3.79 3.63 34.19
C ASN A 66 -3.28 2.21 34.52
N LEU A 67 -2.14 1.86 33.98
CA LEU A 67 -1.49 0.56 34.16
C LEU A 67 -0.16 0.67 34.93
N SER A 68 0.07 1.77 35.63
CA SER A 68 1.33 2.06 36.35
C SER A 68 1.73 0.96 37.34
N ALA A 69 0.75 0.37 38.05
CA ALA A 69 0.95 -0.73 39.00
C ALA A 69 0.84 -2.15 38.41
N ALA A 70 0.55 -2.27 37.10
CA ALA A 70 0.33 -3.57 36.47
C ALA A 70 1.65 -4.34 36.29
N ALA A 71 1.61 -5.65 36.56
CA ALA A 71 2.75 -6.55 36.31
C ALA A 71 3.01 -6.65 34.78
N ARG A 72 4.26 -6.55 34.37
CA ARG A 72 4.68 -6.53 32.96
C ARG A 72 6.08 -7.06 32.78
N LYS A 73 6.36 -7.66 31.60
CA LYS A 73 7.70 -8.13 31.22
C LYS A 73 8.60 -7.00 30.73
N LYS A 74 8.04 -6.05 29.93
CA LYS A 74 8.75 -4.90 29.37
C LYS A 74 7.94 -3.62 29.55
N THR A 75 8.61 -2.51 29.84
CA THR A 75 8.04 -1.16 29.80
C THR A 75 8.62 -0.40 28.61
N ILE A 76 7.78 0.31 27.88
CA ILE A 76 8.14 1.33 26.93
C ILE A 76 7.61 2.65 27.53
N ASP A 77 8.50 3.56 27.89
CA ASP A 77 8.10 4.91 28.32
C ASP A 77 7.96 5.79 27.10
N ALA A 78 6.76 6.26 26.81
CA ALA A 78 6.49 7.16 25.70
C ALA A 78 6.91 8.60 25.98
N GLU A 79 7.23 8.96 27.24
CA GLU A 79 7.74 10.29 27.63
C GLU A 79 6.85 11.45 27.15
N GLY A 80 5.53 11.26 27.14
CA GLY A 80 4.58 12.25 26.62
C GLY A 80 4.47 12.32 25.10
N LYS A 81 5.11 11.41 24.37
CA LYS A 81 5.00 11.32 22.92
C LYS A 81 3.67 10.70 22.48
N VAL A 82 3.37 10.81 21.20
CA VAL A 82 2.18 10.20 20.60
C VAL A 82 2.29 8.69 20.61
N VAL A 83 1.24 8.03 21.09
CA VAL A 83 1.00 6.59 20.93
C VAL A 83 -0.22 6.43 20.04
N ALA A 84 -0.05 5.85 18.87
CA ALA A 84 -1.09 5.74 17.85
C ALA A 84 -1.14 4.31 17.26
N PRO A 85 -2.24 3.94 16.56
CA PRO A 85 -2.27 2.69 15.78
C PRO A 85 -1.18 2.69 14.72
N GLY A 86 -0.65 1.52 14.40
CA GLY A 86 0.24 1.34 13.25
C GLY A 86 -0.44 1.75 11.95
N PHE A 87 0.32 2.31 11.03
CA PHE A 87 -0.19 2.87 9.78
C PHE A 87 -0.45 1.76 8.76
N ILE A 88 -1.47 1.96 7.92
CA ILE A 88 -1.88 1.06 6.85
C ILE A 88 -1.68 1.78 5.52
N ASP A 89 -0.79 1.25 4.71
CA ASP A 89 -0.50 1.70 3.36
C ASP A 89 -1.51 1.08 2.39
N MET A 90 -2.33 1.92 1.74
CA MET A 90 -3.45 1.46 0.90
C MET A 90 -3.02 1.03 -0.51
N LEU A 91 -1.82 1.42 -0.92
CA LEU A 91 -1.20 1.00 -2.17
C LEU A 91 0.30 0.81 -1.96
N GLY A 92 0.67 -0.40 -1.52
CA GLY A 92 2.04 -0.88 -1.55
C GLY A 92 2.29 -1.69 -2.83
N GLN A 93 3.55 -1.84 -3.20
CA GLN A 93 3.98 -2.58 -4.39
C GLN A 93 5.08 -3.58 -4.03
N SER A 94 5.06 -4.10 -2.79
CA SER A 94 6.17 -4.88 -2.23
C SER A 94 6.12 -6.38 -2.57
N GLU A 95 5.33 -6.81 -3.55
CA GLU A 95 5.11 -8.23 -3.87
C GLU A 95 6.41 -9.02 -4.07
N LEU A 96 7.41 -8.41 -4.70
CA LEU A 96 8.70 -9.04 -4.95
C LEU A 96 9.76 -8.59 -3.94
N THR A 97 9.81 -7.32 -3.61
CA THR A 97 10.86 -6.77 -2.73
C THR A 97 10.79 -7.31 -1.31
N ILE A 98 9.60 -7.69 -0.82
CA ILE A 98 9.42 -8.40 0.46
C ILE A 98 10.10 -9.77 0.47
N LEU A 99 10.28 -10.41 -0.68
CA LEU A 99 11.01 -11.67 -0.81
C LEU A 99 12.53 -11.44 -0.78
N VAL A 100 12.99 -10.22 -1.11
CA VAL A 100 14.41 -9.80 -1.10
C VAL A 100 14.82 -9.33 0.30
N ASP A 101 14.07 -8.39 0.87
CA ASP A 101 14.27 -7.93 2.25
C ASP A 101 12.94 -7.93 3.03
N PRO A 102 12.64 -9.01 3.75
CA PRO A 102 11.37 -9.16 4.46
C PRO A 102 11.17 -8.16 5.60
N ARG A 103 12.21 -7.41 5.99
CA ARG A 103 12.13 -6.37 7.03
C ARG A 103 11.43 -5.11 6.54
N LEU A 104 11.49 -4.83 5.22
CA LEU A 104 10.94 -3.64 4.55
C LEU A 104 11.29 -2.33 5.29
N PRO A 105 12.58 -1.97 5.41
CA PRO A 105 13.00 -0.81 6.23
C PRO A 105 12.29 0.48 5.86
N SER A 106 12.12 0.77 4.56
CA SER A 106 11.46 2.01 4.11
C SER A 106 10.02 2.12 4.59
N LYS A 107 9.32 1.00 4.81
CA LYS A 107 7.95 0.96 5.34
C LYS A 107 7.92 1.16 6.85
N ILE A 108 8.67 0.35 7.61
CA ILE A 108 8.61 0.39 9.07
C ILE A 108 9.12 1.71 9.65
N TYR A 109 10.12 2.37 9.02
CA TYR A 109 10.59 3.68 9.46
C TYR A 109 9.60 4.83 9.17
N GLN A 110 8.55 4.58 8.38
CA GLN A 110 7.42 5.50 8.23
C GLN A 110 6.28 5.22 9.22
N GLY A 111 6.38 4.16 10.05
CA GLY A 111 5.32 3.72 10.95
C GLY A 111 4.30 2.77 10.30
N ILE A 112 4.55 2.33 9.07
CA ILE A 112 3.70 1.40 8.35
C ILE A 112 3.84 0.01 8.98
N THR A 113 2.72 -0.58 9.38
CA THR A 113 2.62 -1.91 9.98
C THR A 113 1.84 -2.89 9.13
N SER A 114 1.12 -2.37 8.13
CA SER A 114 0.37 -3.17 7.16
C SER A 114 0.40 -2.47 5.80
N GLU A 115 0.44 -3.26 4.72
CA GLU A 115 0.26 -2.74 3.37
C GLU A 115 -0.68 -3.60 2.55
N ILE A 116 -1.31 -2.98 1.55
CA ILE A 116 -2.19 -3.63 0.58
C ILE A 116 -1.51 -3.54 -0.79
N THR A 117 -1.32 -4.68 -1.46
CA THR A 117 -0.58 -4.78 -2.71
C THR A 117 -1.45 -5.25 -3.86
N GLY A 118 -0.92 -5.28 -5.08
CA GLY A 118 -1.57 -5.84 -6.26
C GLY A 118 -2.24 -4.79 -7.14
N GLU A 119 -1.49 -3.80 -7.63
CA GLU A 119 -1.97 -2.74 -8.53
C GLU A 119 -2.09 -3.25 -9.98
N GLY A 120 -3.27 -3.74 -10.37
CA GLY A 120 -3.54 -4.25 -11.71
C GLY A 120 -2.75 -5.51 -12.08
N GLY A 121 -1.44 -5.50 -11.88
CA GLY A 121 -0.58 -6.67 -11.72
C GLY A 121 -0.70 -7.24 -10.30
N SER A 122 -0.33 -8.49 -10.09
CA SER A 122 -0.29 -9.08 -8.75
C SER A 122 0.66 -10.27 -8.71
N ALA A 123 1.13 -10.66 -7.52
CA ALA A 123 2.04 -11.79 -7.36
C ALA A 123 1.50 -13.11 -7.91
N ALA A 124 0.19 -13.25 -8.03
CA ALA A 124 -0.52 -14.42 -8.58
C ALA A 124 -1.86 -13.96 -9.22
N PRO A 125 -2.46 -14.74 -10.15
CA PRO A 125 -1.99 -16.04 -10.65
C PRO A 125 -0.79 -15.93 -11.59
N LEU A 126 0.07 -16.93 -11.64
CA LEU A 126 1.19 -17.03 -12.56
C LEU A 126 1.08 -18.26 -13.46
N ASN A 127 1.63 -18.14 -14.67
CA ASN A 127 1.94 -19.28 -15.55
C ASN A 127 3.39 -19.17 -16.07
N ASP A 128 3.87 -20.18 -16.76
CA ASP A 128 5.25 -20.22 -17.23
C ASP A 128 5.54 -19.14 -18.29
N ALA A 129 4.53 -18.74 -19.07
CA ALA A 129 4.67 -17.68 -20.08
C ALA A 129 4.92 -16.31 -19.40
N ILE A 130 4.18 -15.99 -18.35
CA ILE A 130 4.40 -14.76 -17.57
C ILE A 130 5.77 -14.78 -16.88
N ILE A 131 6.14 -15.90 -16.25
CA ILE A 131 7.44 -16.04 -15.61
C ILE A 131 8.58 -15.83 -16.62
N GLN A 132 8.41 -16.32 -17.83
CA GLN A 132 9.40 -16.14 -18.90
C GLN A 132 9.41 -14.69 -19.41
N SER A 133 8.25 -14.05 -19.55
CA SER A 133 8.14 -12.64 -19.94
C SER A 133 8.80 -11.71 -18.94
N ASP A 134 8.59 -11.96 -17.65
CA ASP A 134 9.04 -11.12 -16.55
C ASP A 134 10.39 -11.61 -15.97
N ARG A 135 11.12 -12.45 -16.71
CA ARG A 135 12.34 -13.10 -16.23
C ARG A 135 13.43 -12.13 -15.81
N SER A 136 13.59 -10.99 -16.49
CA SER A 136 14.59 -9.98 -16.14
C SER A 136 14.42 -9.46 -14.70
N GLY A 137 13.18 -9.13 -14.30
CA GLY A 137 12.88 -8.67 -12.95
C GLY A 137 13.14 -9.75 -11.88
N TYR A 138 12.73 -11.01 -12.16
CA TYR A 138 13.04 -12.11 -11.24
C TYR A 138 14.54 -12.35 -11.10
N ASP A 139 15.29 -12.30 -12.21
CA ASP A 139 16.75 -12.48 -12.20
C ASP A 139 17.45 -11.32 -11.50
N HIS A 140 16.97 -10.07 -11.70
CA HIS A 140 17.50 -8.90 -11.02
C HIS A 140 17.41 -9.08 -9.49
N TYR A 141 16.25 -9.47 -8.97
CA TYR A 141 16.03 -9.71 -7.54
C TYR A 141 16.50 -11.09 -7.05
N LYS A 142 17.02 -11.96 -7.93
CA LYS A 142 17.42 -13.34 -7.62
C LYS A 142 16.29 -14.17 -7.01
N ILE A 143 15.07 -13.95 -7.50
CA ILE A 143 13.88 -14.68 -7.09
C ILE A 143 13.61 -15.80 -8.08
N ASP A 144 13.37 -17.00 -7.58
CA ASP A 144 12.82 -18.11 -8.36
C ASP A 144 11.34 -18.28 -7.96
N PRO A 145 10.37 -17.94 -8.85
CA PRO A 145 8.96 -17.99 -8.52
C PRO A 145 8.47 -19.45 -8.52
N ASP A 146 8.45 -20.05 -7.32
CA ASP A 146 8.00 -21.41 -7.04
C ASP A 146 6.49 -21.50 -6.74
N TRP A 147 5.74 -20.43 -6.98
CA TRP A 147 4.29 -20.35 -6.79
C TRP A 147 3.56 -20.08 -8.11
N ARG A 148 2.26 -20.42 -8.14
CA ARG A 148 1.34 -20.14 -9.25
C ARG A 148 0.03 -19.52 -8.78
N THR A 149 -0.32 -19.70 -7.49
CA THR A 149 -1.56 -19.22 -6.88
C THR A 149 -1.26 -18.34 -5.67
N PHE A 150 -2.25 -17.53 -5.23
CA PHE A 150 -2.13 -16.76 -4.01
C PHE A 150 -1.89 -17.62 -2.78
N ARG A 151 -2.52 -18.79 -2.70
CA ARG A 151 -2.27 -19.75 -1.60
C ARG A 151 -0.79 -20.09 -1.48
N GLN A 152 -0.13 -20.37 -2.59
CA GLN A 152 1.29 -20.72 -2.61
C GLN A 152 2.18 -19.50 -2.29
N TYR A 153 1.88 -18.34 -2.87
CA TYR A 153 2.62 -17.10 -2.60
C TYR A 153 2.52 -16.72 -1.12
N PHE A 154 1.32 -16.70 -0.56
CA PHE A 154 1.12 -16.38 0.83
C PHE A 154 1.79 -17.40 1.78
N ALA A 155 1.75 -18.69 1.45
CA ALA A 155 2.46 -19.70 2.23
C ALA A 155 3.99 -19.48 2.21
N ARG A 156 4.55 -19.01 1.08
CA ARG A 156 5.97 -18.63 0.98
C ARG A 156 6.30 -17.46 1.89
N LEU A 157 5.45 -16.41 1.90
CA LEU A 157 5.61 -15.25 2.79
C LEU A 157 5.55 -15.65 4.27
N GLU A 158 4.56 -16.46 4.64
CA GLU A 158 4.39 -16.94 6.01
C GLU A 158 5.57 -17.80 6.47
N LYS A 159 6.14 -18.62 5.58
CA LYS A 159 7.34 -19.44 5.85
C LYS A 159 8.60 -18.58 6.04
N GLN A 160 8.76 -17.53 5.24
CA GLN A 160 9.90 -16.63 5.32
C GLN A 160 9.80 -15.71 6.54
N GLY A 161 8.58 -15.28 6.91
CA GLY A 161 8.30 -14.20 7.83
C GLY A 161 8.36 -12.83 7.14
N MET A 162 7.71 -11.83 7.75
CA MET A 162 7.58 -10.47 7.22
C MET A 162 7.69 -9.45 8.35
N GLY A 163 8.28 -8.28 8.08
CA GLY A 163 8.37 -7.18 9.03
C GLY A 163 7.03 -6.49 9.29
N ILE A 164 6.13 -6.48 8.30
CA ILE A 164 4.79 -5.89 8.36
C ILE A 164 3.73 -6.90 7.92
N ASN A 165 2.47 -6.59 8.16
CA ASN A 165 1.35 -7.36 7.63
C ASN A 165 1.14 -7.03 6.15
N LEU A 166 0.67 -8.00 5.35
CA LEU A 166 0.43 -7.82 3.93
C LEU A 166 -0.92 -8.41 3.52
N ALA A 167 -1.68 -7.65 2.72
CA ALA A 167 -2.81 -8.14 1.94
C ALA A 167 -2.54 -7.92 0.45
N SER A 168 -3.27 -8.61 -0.44
CA SER A 168 -3.15 -8.39 -1.88
C SER A 168 -4.49 -8.47 -2.57
N TYR A 169 -4.66 -7.64 -3.60
CA TYR A 169 -5.73 -7.79 -4.59
C TYR A 169 -5.36 -8.85 -5.63
N VAL A 170 -6.37 -9.38 -6.32
CA VAL A 170 -6.19 -10.07 -7.61
C VAL A 170 -6.11 -8.99 -8.68
N GLY A 171 -5.01 -8.90 -9.39
CA GLY A 171 -4.84 -7.98 -10.50
C GLY A 171 -5.63 -8.44 -11.75
N ALA A 172 -6.51 -7.60 -12.27
CA ALA A 172 -7.24 -7.92 -13.51
C ALA A 172 -6.28 -8.04 -14.70
N THR A 173 -5.24 -7.22 -14.76
CA THR A 173 -4.17 -7.30 -15.77
C THR A 173 -3.44 -8.64 -15.66
N GLN A 174 -3.13 -9.09 -14.45
CA GLN A 174 -2.48 -10.38 -14.21
C GLN A 174 -3.36 -11.55 -14.69
N VAL A 175 -4.65 -11.51 -14.38
CA VAL A 175 -5.63 -12.50 -14.86
C VAL A 175 -5.73 -12.49 -16.39
N ARG A 176 -5.75 -11.30 -17.01
CA ARG A 176 -5.79 -11.11 -18.46
C ARG A 176 -4.54 -11.69 -19.10
N ARG A 177 -3.34 -11.40 -18.59
CA ARG A 177 -2.07 -11.95 -19.07
C ARG A 177 -2.02 -13.48 -19.04
N VAL A 178 -2.57 -14.11 -18.00
CA VAL A 178 -2.63 -15.59 -17.93
C VAL A 178 -3.43 -16.20 -19.08
N VAL A 179 -4.51 -15.55 -19.53
CA VAL A 179 -5.47 -16.12 -20.50
C VAL A 179 -5.25 -15.59 -21.91
N LEU A 180 -4.87 -14.34 -22.09
CA LEU A 180 -4.77 -13.64 -23.38
C LEU A 180 -3.34 -13.21 -23.73
N GLY A 181 -2.40 -13.29 -22.78
CA GLY A 181 -1.07 -12.70 -22.92
C GLY A 181 -1.13 -11.18 -22.94
N ASP A 182 -0.09 -10.58 -23.51
CA ASP A 182 0.05 -9.12 -23.59
C ASP A 182 -0.53 -8.55 -24.90
N ASN A 183 -1.53 -9.21 -25.49
CA ASN A 183 -2.08 -8.87 -26.79
C ASN A 183 -3.31 -7.96 -26.69
N ASP A 184 -3.47 -7.07 -27.66
CA ASP A 184 -4.67 -6.24 -27.86
C ASP A 184 -5.80 -7.06 -28.51
N VAL A 185 -6.40 -7.94 -27.72
CA VAL A 185 -7.51 -8.80 -28.15
C VAL A 185 -8.63 -8.79 -27.12
N GLN A 186 -9.86 -8.98 -27.55
CA GLN A 186 -10.99 -9.13 -26.65
C GLN A 186 -11.19 -10.62 -26.29
N PRO A 187 -11.54 -10.95 -25.03
CA PRO A 187 -11.77 -12.33 -24.63
C PRO A 187 -13.01 -12.91 -25.30
N THR A 188 -12.91 -14.15 -25.78
CA THR A 188 -14.09 -14.94 -26.08
C THR A 188 -14.89 -15.25 -24.81
N PRO A 189 -16.18 -15.64 -24.89
CA PRO A 189 -16.96 -16.03 -23.72
C PRO A 189 -16.30 -17.12 -22.86
N ALA A 190 -15.60 -18.08 -23.49
CA ALA A 190 -14.87 -19.13 -22.79
C ALA A 190 -13.65 -18.57 -22.04
N GLN A 191 -12.87 -17.70 -22.66
CA GLN A 191 -11.72 -17.04 -22.04
C GLN A 191 -12.16 -16.13 -20.89
N LEU A 192 -13.23 -15.34 -21.04
CA LEU A 192 -13.80 -14.54 -19.95
C LEU A 192 -14.26 -15.45 -18.79
N GLY A 193 -14.80 -16.64 -19.10
CA GLY A 193 -15.13 -17.65 -18.09
C GLY A 193 -13.90 -18.13 -17.31
N GLN A 194 -12.78 -18.37 -18.00
CA GLN A 194 -11.50 -18.73 -17.37
C GLN A 194 -10.98 -17.59 -16.47
N MET A 195 -11.01 -16.34 -16.95
CA MET A 195 -10.62 -15.17 -16.16
C MET A 195 -11.44 -15.05 -14.87
N LYS A 196 -12.77 -15.23 -14.94
CA LYS A 196 -13.65 -15.25 -13.76
C LYS A 196 -13.27 -16.33 -12.76
N THR A 197 -12.89 -17.52 -13.24
CA THR A 197 -12.46 -18.64 -12.38
C THR A 197 -11.15 -18.29 -11.66
N LEU A 198 -10.21 -17.62 -12.32
CA LEU A 198 -8.96 -17.17 -11.70
C LEU A 198 -9.20 -16.11 -10.61
N VAL A 199 -10.11 -15.15 -10.85
CA VAL A 199 -10.52 -14.18 -9.82
C VAL A 199 -11.15 -14.88 -8.62
N GLU A 200 -12.09 -15.80 -8.87
CA GLU A 200 -12.75 -16.59 -7.81
C GLU A 200 -11.73 -17.38 -6.97
N GLN A 201 -10.77 -18.03 -7.62
CA GLN A 201 -9.72 -18.77 -6.94
C GLN A 201 -8.83 -17.84 -6.09
N GLY A 202 -8.39 -16.71 -6.63
CA GLY A 202 -7.59 -15.74 -5.90
C GLY A 202 -8.31 -15.23 -4.64
N MET A 203 -9.60 -14.93 -4.75
CA MET A 203 -10.43 -14.53 -3.61
C MET A 203 -10.52 -15.64 -2.54
N LYS A 204 -10.71 -16.90 -2.95
CA LYS A 204 -10.74 -18.05 -2.03
C LYS A 204 -9.38 -18.36 -1.42
N ASP A 205 -8.30 -18.02 -2.08
CA ASP A 205 -6.93 -18.12 -1.54
C ASP A 205 -6.59 -17.01 -0.55
N GLY A 206 -7.43 -15.96 -0.46
CA GLY A 206 -7.32 -14.91 0.53
C GLY A 206 -7.06 -13.50 -0.02
N ALA A 207 -7.16 -13.26 -1.32
CA ALA A 207 -7.12 -11.91 -1.85
C ALA A 207 -8.31 -11.07 -1.36
N VAL A 208 -8.11 -9.73 -1.27
CA VAL A 208 -9.08 -8.81 -0.66
C VAL A 208 -10.07 -8.20 -1.65
N GLY A 209 -9.82 -8.38 -2.95
CA GLY A 209 -10.66 -7.81 -4.01
C GLY A 209 -10.04 -7.97 -5.38
N LEU A 210 -10.56 -7.20 -6.33
CA LEU A 210 -10.04 -7.09 -7.70
C LEU A 210 -9.42 -5.71 -7.89
N SER A 211 -8.29 -5.64 -8.57
CA SER A 211 -7.65 -4.36 -8.92
C SER A 211 -7.46 -4.20 -10.42
N THR A 212 -7.34 -2.93 -10.84
CA THR A 212 -6.95 -2.55 -12.20
C THR A 212 -5.92 -1.44 -12.18
N SER A 213 -5.09 -1.38 -13.22
CA SER A 213 -4.19 -0.28 -13.52
C SER A 213 -4.33 0.01 -15.02
N LEU A 214 -5.35 0.84 -15.36
CA LEU A 214 -5.91 0.90 -16.71
C LEU A 214 -5.11 1.77 -17.69
N GLU A 215 -4.08 2.43 -17.22
CA GLU A 215 -3.14 3.20 -18.04
C GLU A 215 -2.10 2.29 -18.72
N TYR A 216 -1.63 1.25 -18.01
CA TYR A 216 -0.47 0.45 -18.43
C TYR A 216 -0.87 -0.81 -19.20
N ALA A 217 -0.33 -0.95 -20.43
CA ALA A 217 -0.60 -2.14 -21.25
C ALA A 217 -0.20 -3.45 -20.54
N PRO A 218 -1.02 -4.52 -20.67
CA PRO A 218 -2.18 -4.68 -21.56
C PRO A 218 -3.55 -4.29 -20.95
N ALA A 219 -3.59 -3.61 -19.80
CA ALA A 219 -4.85 -3.24 -19.15
C ALA A 219 -5.73 -2.27 -19.97
N PRO A 220 -5.20 -1.28 -20.74
CA PRO A 220 -6.01 -0.40 -21.58
C PRO A 220 -6.86 -1.15 -22.61
N TYR A 221 -6.46 -2.35 -23.01
CA TYR A 221 -7.22 -3.17 -23.97
C TYR A 221 -8.51 -3.77 -23.39
N ALA A 222 -8.61 -3.85 -22.05
CA ALA A 222 -9.81 -4.31 -21.38
C ALA A 222 -10.93 -3.26 -21.49
N LYS A 223 -12.11 -3.69 -21.98
CA LYS A 223 -13.32 -2.86 -22.00
C LYS A 223 -14.01 -2.88 -20.65
N THR A 224 -14.78 -1.83 -20.38
CA THR A 224 -15.52 -1.69 -19.11
C THR A 224 -16.40 -2.93 -18.80
N ASP A 225 -17.02 -3.56 -19.80
CA ASP A 225 -17.85 -4.75 -19.60
C ASP A 225 -17.03 -5.98 -19.12
N GLU A 226 -15.79 -6.14 -19.60
CA GLU A 226 -14.85 -7.14 -19.08
C GLU A 226 -14.58 -6.89 -17.60
N LEU A 227 -14.27 -5.65 -17.24
CA LEU A 227 -13.98 -5.26 -15.87
C LEU A 227 -15.18 -5.46 -14.93
N ILE A 228 -16.38 -5.08 -15.37
CA ILE A 228 -17.65 -5.34 -14.63
C ILE A 228 -17.83 -6.83 -14.40
N ALA A 229 -17.57 -7.65 -15.43
CA ALA A 229 -17.73 -9.10 -15.33
C ALA A 229 -16.77 -9.73 -14.32
N LEU A 230 -15.52 -9.26 -14.23
CA LEU A 230 -14.53 -9.72 -13.24
C LEU A 230 -14.81 -9.16 -11.85
N ALA A 231 -15.11 -7.85 -11.74
CA ALA A 231 -15.46 -7.20 -10.48
C ALA A 231 -16.71 -7.80 -9.84
N SER A 232 -17.69 -8.26 -10.64
CA SER A 232 -18.89 -8.96 -10.15
C SER A 232 -18.56 -10.27 -9.43
N VAL A 233 -17.47 -10.95 -9.81
CA VAL A 233 -17.02 -12.16 -9.10
C VAL A 233 -16.45 -11.78 -7.74
N ALA A 234 -15.55 -10.79 -7.69
CA ALA A 234 -14.97 -10.31 -6.44
C ALA A 234 -16.04 -9.73 -5.49
N GLY A 235 -17.02 -8.96 -6.03
CA GLY A 235 -18.12 -8.37 -5.26
C GLY A 235 -19.00 -9.42 -4.59
N LYS A 236 -19.38 -10.49 -5.30
CA LYS A 236 -20.14 -11.63 -4.72
C LYS A 236 -19.40 -12.34 -3.59
N LEU A 237 -18.09 -12.26 -3.57
CA LEU A 237 -17.21 -12.82 -2.54
C LEU A 237 -16.82 -11.81 -1.46
N GLY A 238 -17.49 -10.64 -1.42
CA GLY A 238 -17.30 -9.61 -0.40
C GLY A 238 -16.05 -8.75 -0.60
N GLY A 239 -15.41 -8.82 -1.77
CA GLY A 239 -14.22 -8.03 -2.10
C GLY A 239 -14.51 -6.55 -2.39
N ILE A 240 -13.42 -5.84 -2.71
CA ILE A 240 -13.40 -4.41 -3.09
C ILE A 240 -12.80 -4.32 -4.49
N TYR A 241 -13.26 -3.35 -5.29
CA TYR A 241 -12.64 -2.99 -6.56
C TYR A 241 -11.75 -1.77 -6.33
N ALA A 242 -10.46 -1.90 -6.62
CA ALA A 242 -9.50 -0.81 -6.53
C ALA A 242 -8.93 -0.50 -7.92
N THR A 243 -8.66 0.77 -8.21
CA THR A 243 -8.25 1.17 -9.56
C THR A 243 -7.27 2.34 -9.59
N HIS A 244 -6.14 2.13 -10.26
CA HIS A 244 -5.49 3.16 -11.02
C HIS A 244 -6.35 3.40 -12.26
N MET A 245 -6.88 4.59 -12.41
CA MET A 245 -7.87 4.91 -13.44
C MET A 245 -7.26 4.85 -14.85
N ARG A 246 -8.12 4.82 -15.87
CA ARG A 246 -7.72 4.73 -17.28
C ARG A 246 -6.99 5.98 -17.78
N ASN A 247 -7.32 7.13 -17.19
CA ASN A 247 -6.74 8.42 -17.51
C ASN A 247 -6.84 9.31 -16.28
N GLU A 248 -5.74 9.94 -15.91
CA GLU A 248 -5.66 10.78 -14.73
C GLU A 248 -5.46 12.26 -15.09
N SER A 249 -5.51 12.58 -16.38
CA SER A 249 -5.28 13.89 -16.95
C SER A 249 -6.54 14.46 -17.66
N ASP A 250 -6.52 14.55 -18.99
CA ASP A 250 -7.55 15.23 -19.79
C ASP A 250 -8.94 14.58 -19.70
N SER A 251 -9.00 13.26 -19.50
CA SER A 251 -10.23 12.45 -19.36
C SER A 251 -10.46 11.91 -17.95
N VAL A 252 -9.87 12.55 -16.93
CA VAL A 252 -9.97 12.09 -15.53
C VAL A 252 -11.39 12.01 -15.01
N LEU A 253 -12.29 12.92 -15.42
CA LEU A 253 -13.70 12.90 -15.00
C LEU A 253 -14.45 11.70 -15.59
N GLU A 254 -14.18 11.35 -16.84
CA GLU A 254 -14.72 10.18 -17.51
C GLU A 254 -14.18 8.88 -16.87
N SER A 255 -12.92 8.88 -16.44
CA SER A 255 -12.33 7.73 -15.73
C SER A 255 -12.95 7.51 -14.35
N VAL A 256 -13.28 8.58 -13.62
CA VAL A 256 -14.08 8.47 -12.38
C VAL A 256 -15.47 7.88 -12.70
N ASP A 257 -16.13 8.31 -13.79
CA ASP A 257 -17.42 7.74 -14.20
C ASP A 257 -17.32 6.25 -14.54
N GLU A 258 -16.24 5.80 -15.20
CA GLU A 258 -15.98 4.38 -15.45
C GLU A 258 -15.83 3.60 -14.15
N ALA A 259 -15.03 4.08 -13.21
CA ALA A 259 -14.84 3.44 -11.90
C ALA A 259 -16.17 3.33 -11.13
N LEU A 260 -16.95 4.41 -11.09
CA LEU A 260 -18.27 4.42 -10.46
C LEU A 260 -19.27 3.49 -11.17
N LYS A 261 -19.23 3.40 -12.52
CA LYS A 261 -20.04 2.46 -13.29
C LYS A 261 -19.71 1.02 -12.94
N ILE A 262 -18.43 0.66 -12.89
CA ILE A 262 -17.98 -0.67 -12.48
C ILE A 262 -18.51 -0.99 -11.08
N GLY A 263 -18.36 -0.08 -10.12
CA GLY A 263 -18.84 -0.26 -8.76
C GLY A 263 -20.34 -0.55 -8.69
N ARG A 264 -21.15 0.25 -9.40
CA ARG A 264 -22.61 0.09 -9.42
C ARG A 264 -23.05 -1.21 -10.07
N GLU A 265 -22.53 -1.53 -11.27
CA GLU A 265 -22.98 -2.67 -12.05
C GLU A 265 -22.45 -4.00 -11.51
N ALA A 266 -21.27 -3.99 -10.90
CA ALA A 266 -20.69 -5.15 -10.22
C ALA A 266 -21.17 -5.30 -8.75
N HIS A 267 -21.90 -4.33 -8.20
CA HIS A 267 -22.31 -4.27 -6.79
C HIS A 267 -21.13 -4.42 -5.82
N ILE A 268 -20.07 -3.67 -6.04
CA ILE A 268 -18.81 -3.75 -5.33
C ILE A 268 -18.37 -2.35 -4.86
N PRO A 269 -17.83 -2.19 -3.63
CA PRO A 269 -17.21 -0.94 -3.20
C PRO A 269 -16.02 -0.57 -4.09
N VAL A 270 -15.81 0.74 -4.32
CA VAL A 270 -14.75 1.26 -5.20
C VAL A 270 -13.70 2.01 -4.37
N GLU A 271 -12.43 1.69 -4.56
CA GLU A 271 -11.27 2.48 -4.12
C GLU A 271 -10.59 3.09 -5.35
N ILE A 272 -10.48 4.41 -5.39
CA ILE A 272 -9.70 5.11 -6.42
C ILE A 272 -8.32 5.37 -5.84
N TRP A 273 -7.30 4.73 -6.39
CA TRP A 273 -5.94 4.87 -5.92
C TRP A 273 -5.33 6.22 -6.27
N HIS A 274 -4.38 6.67 -5.44
CA HIS A 274 -3.54 7.87 -5.63
C HIS A 274 -4.30 9.03 -6.31
N PHE A 275 -5.46 9.37 -5.77
CA PHE A 275 -6.43 10.33 -6.30
C PHE A 275 -5.79 11.67 -6.64
N LYS A 276 -5.56 11.89 -7.94
CA LYS A 276 -4.84 13.05 -8.46
C LYS A 276 -5.46 13.59 -9.75
N VAL A 277 -5.01 14.77 -10.11
CA VAL A 277 -5.14 15.35 -11.45
C VAL A 277 -3.74 15.54 -12.00
N ALA A 278 -3.41 14.80 -13.04
CA ALA A 278 -2.14 14.88 -13.73
C ALA A 278 -2.20 15.90 -14.88
N GLY A 279 -1.00 16.38 -15.25
CA GLY A 279 -0.81 17.25 -16.40
C GLY A 279 -1.02 18.73 -16.10
N LYS A 280 -0.06 19.54 -16.54
CA LYS A 280 -0.03 20.99 -16.35
C LYS A 280 -1.31 21.70 -16.78
N ASN A 281 -1.93 21.23 -17.87
CA ASN A 281 -3.14 21.84 -18.43
C ASN A 281 -4.39 21.59 -17.57
N ASN A 282 -4.32 20.63 -16.66
CA ASN A 282 -5.41 20.18 -15.81
C ASN A 282 -5.29 20.68 -14.35
N TRP A 283 -4.22 21.37 -13.99
CA TRP A 283 -4.05 21.88 -12.64
C TRP A 283 -5.21 22.78 -12.22
N GLY A 284 -5.68 22.58 -10.98
CA GLY A 284 -6.83 23.28 -10.41
C GLY A 284 -8.17 22.60 -10.67
N ARG A 285 -8.22 21.42 -11.31
CA ARG A 285 -9.46 20.66 -11.55
C ARG A 285 -9.82 19.69 -10.42
N MET A 286 -9.00 19.56 -9.39
CA MET A 286 -9.30 18.70 -8.23
C MET A 286 -10.68 18.99 -7.59
N PRO A 287 -11.18 20.25 -7.50
CA PRO A 287 -12.54 20.51 -7.02
C PRO A 287 -13.63 19.83 -7.84
N GLU A 288 -13.44 19.66 -9.17
CA GLU A 288 -14.40 18.98 -10.04
C GLU A 288 -14.48 17.48 -9.72
N LEU A 289 -13.29 16.85 -9.52
CA LEU A 289 -13.20 15.44 -9.12
C LEU A 289 -13.85 15.21 -7.76
N ILE A 290 -13.50 16.04 -6.77
CA ILE A 290 -14.07 15.98 -5.43
C ILE A 290 -15.60 16.11 -5.48
N ALA A 291 -16.13 17.07 -6.25
CA ALA A 291 -17.56 17.25 -6.39
C ALA A 291 -18.24 16.00 -6.99
N LYS A 292 -17.61 15.38 -8.00
CA LYS A 292 -18.12 14.15 -8.64
C LYS A 292 -18.16 12.97 -7.65
N VAL A 293 -17.09 12.73 -6.91
CA VAL A 293 -17.03 11.67 -5.89
C VAL A 293 -18.03 11.95 -4.76
N ASN A 294 -18.14 13.19 -4.28
CA ASN A 294 -19.11 13.56 -3.25
C ASN A 294 -20.56 13.36 -3.72
N ALA A 295 -20.87 13.70 -4.97
CA ALA A 295 -22.19 13.46 -5.56
C ALA A 295 -22.51 11.95 -5.65
N ALA A 296 -21.54 11.13 -6.04
CA ALA A 296 -21.68 9.68 -6.07
C ALA A 296 -21.92 9.10 -4.67
N ARG A 297 -21.17 9.55 -3.67
CA ARG A 297 -21.34 9.16 -2.26
C ARG A 297 -22.71 9.54 -1.72
N ALA A 298 -23.16 10.78 -2.02
CA ALA A 298 -24.50 11.25 -1.64
C ALA A 298 -25.62 10.44 -2.30
N ALA A 299 -25.38 9.89 -3.49
CA ALA A 299 -26.29 8.97 -4.19
C ALA A 299 -26.22 7.52 -3.68
N GLY A 300 -25.42 7.25 -2.63
CA GLY A 300 -25.32 5.93 -1.99
C GLY A 300 -24.26 5.00 -2.60
N ASN A 301 -23.38 5.49 -3.50
CA ASN A 301 -22.25 4.68 -3.96
C ASN A 301 -21.20 4.57 -2.85
N ASP A 302 -20.70 3.36 -2.61
CA ASP A 302 -19.60 3.10 -1.68
C ASP A 302 -18.27 3.32 -2.42
N VAL A 303 -17.80 4.58 -2.41
CA VAL A 303 -16.55 4.99 -3.04
C VAL A 303 -15.68 5.77 -2.06
N SER A 304 -14.39 5.48 -2.03
CA SER A 304 -13.32 6.20 -1.34
C SER A 304 -12.08 6.26 -2.24
N ALA A 305 -11.05 6.91 -1.75
CA ALA A 305 -9.78 7.02 -2.44
C ALA A 305 -8.63 7.08 -1.42
N ASP A 306 -7.41 6.97 -1.93
CA ASP A 306 -6.18 7.27 -1.22
C ASP A 306 -5.33 8.28 -2.01
N THR A 307 -4.26 8.76 -1.43
CA THR A 307 -3.31 9.67 -2.08
C THR A 307 -1.99 9.75 -1.32
N TYR A 308 -0.92 10.05 -2.03
CA TYR A 308 0.40 10.36 -1.47
C TYR A 308 0.68 11.88 -1.43
N ALA A 309 1.74 12.27 -0.72
CA ALA A 309 2.00 13.66 -0.34
C ALA A 309 3.03 14.38 -1.21
N TYR A 310 3.08 14.10 -2.51
CA TYR A 310 4.07 14.66 -3.45
C TYR A 310 3.40 15.20 -4.72
N THR A 311 4.13 16.05 -5.45
CA THR A 311 3.68 16.69 -6.70
C THR A 311 4.29 16.07 -7.95
N ALA A 312 4.81 14.86 -7.82
CA ALA A 312 5.30 14.04 -8.93
C ALA A 312 4.73 12.63 -8.76
N TRP A 313 4.43 11.98 -9.87
CA TRP A 313 4.15 10.54 -9.90
C TRP A 313 5.41 9.75 -10.26
N TYR A 314 5.33 8.43 -10.18
CA TYR A 314 6.40 7.52 -10.58
C TYR A 314 5.80 6.32 -11.28
N ASN A 315 6.25 6.05 -12.49
CA ASN A 315 5.81 4.93 -13.30
C ASN A 315 6.92 4.45 -14.26
N ASP A 316 6.57 3.52 -15.13
CA ASP A 316 7.47 3.04 -16.17
C ASP A 316 7.65 4.11 -17.27
N PHE A 317 8.87 4.32 -17.71
CA PHE A 317 9.15 5.26 -18.79
C PHE A 317 8.44 4.90 -20.10
N SER A 318 8.04 3.67 -20.27
CA SER A 318 7.25 3.18 -21.38
C SER A 318 5.79 3.67 -21.38
N ALA A 319 5.28 4.21 -20.27
CA ALA A 319 3.94 4.81 -20.19
C ALA A 319 3.76 6.01 -21.13
N PHE A 320 4.86 6.69 -21.49
CA PHE A 320 4.85 7.75 -22.50
C PHE A 320 4.53 7.27 -23.92
N ILE A 321 4.49 5.95 -24.16
CA ILE A 321 4.29 5.36 -25.49
C ILE A 321 2.82 4.94 -25.65
N PRO A 322 2.17 5.27 -26.79
CA PRO A 322 0.78 4.90 -27.04
C PRO A 322 0.50 3.40 -26.83
N ALA A 323 -0.63 3.07 -26.19
CA ALA A 323 -0.98 1.70 -25.82
C ALA A 323 -0.89 0.69 -26.98
N TRP A 324 -1.29 1.06 -28.23
CA TRP A 324 -1.20 0.18 -29.39
C TRP A 324 0.23 -0.29 -29.69
N ALA A 325 1.24 0.51 -29.31
CA ALA A 325 2.64 0.15 -29.57
C ALA A 325 3.17 -0.93 -28.61
N HIS A 326 2.45 -1.23 -27.54
CA HIS A 326 2.76 -2.30 -26.58
C HIS A 326 2.13 -3.65 -26.96
N ASP A 327 1.27 -3.72 -27.98
CA ASP A 327 0.62 -4.99 -28.39
C ASP A 327 1.65 -6.10 -28.63
N GLY A 328 1.51 -7.22 -27.91
CA GLY A 328 2.46 -8.32 -27.88
C GLY A 328 3.63 -8.14 -26.91
N GLY A 329 3.57 -7.14 -26.01
CA GLY A 329 4.49 -6.95 -24.89
C GLY A 329 5.79 -6.22 -25.21
N THR A 330 6.67 -6.16 -24.21
CA THR A 330 7.89 -5.33 -24.20
C THR A 330 8.84 -5.60 -25.37
N THR A 331 9.02 -6.87 -25.77
CA THR A 331 9.87 -7.21 -26.92
C THR A 331 9.35 -6.57 -28.20
N LYS A 332 8.02 -6.59 -28.39
CA LYS A 332 7.39 -5.98 -29.56
C LYS A 332 7.45 -4.45 -29.53
N LEU A 333 7.33 -3.85 -28.37
CA LEU A 333 7.56 -2.41 -28.19
C LEU A 333 8.97 -2.02 -28.67
N VAL A 334 10.00 -2.71 -28.20
CA VAL A 334 11.40 -2.46 -28.57
C VAL A 334 11.64 -2.65 -30.07
N GLU A 335 11.05 -3.69 -30.69
CA GLU A 335 11.10 -3.89 -32.14
C GLU A 335 10.49 -2.68 -32.90
N ARG A 336 9.33 -2.18 -32.44
CA ARG A 336 8.61 -1.04 -33.02
C ARG A 336 9.40 0.26 -32.91
N LEU A 337 10.06 0.49 -31.76
CA LEU A 337 10.91 1.67 -31.54
C LEU A 337 12.16 1.65 -32.43
N LYS A 338 12.65 0.47 -32.84
CA LYS A 338 13.77 0.29 -33.75
C LYS A 338 13.38 0.45 -35.23
N ASP A 339 12.09 0.24 -35.58
CA ASP A 339 11.60 0.41 -36.94
C ASP A 339 11.34 1.91 -37.25
N PRO A 340 12.03 2.53 -38.22
CA PRO A 340 11.92 3.97 -38.46
C PRO A 340 10.50 4.45 -38.79
N ALA A 341 9.73 3.65 -39.52
CA ALA A 341 8.36 4.02 -39.88
C ALA A 341 7.41 4.00 -38.70
N THR A 342 7.50 2.96 -37.87
CA THR A 342 6.69 2.80 -36.65
C THR A 342 7.10 3.83 -35.59
N ARG A 343 8.40 4.08 -35.39
CA ARG A 343 8.92 5.12 -34.51
C ARG A 343 8.39 6.52 -34.91
N ALA A 344 8.34 6.83 -36.20
CA ALA A 344 7.76 8.09 -36.68
C ALA A 344 6.26 8.20 -36.42
N ARG A 345 5.52 7.09 -36.50
CA ARG A 345 4.10 7.03 -36.14
C ARG A 345 3.92 7.24 -34.62
N ILE A 346 4.68 6.55 -33.77
CA ILE A 346 4.65 6.73 -32.31
C ILE A 346 4.89 8.20 -31.97
N ARG A 347 5.96 8.82 -32.51
CA ARG A 347 6.26 10.24 -32.32
C ARG A 347 5.08 11.13 -32.68
N LYS A 348 4.45 10.88 -33.83
CA LYS A 348 3.29 11.64 -34.29
C LYS A 348 2.13 11.54 -33.31
N ASP A 349 1.83 10.32 -32.80
CA ASP A 349 0.73 10.09 -31.87
C ASP A 349 1.02 10.77 -30.52
N MET A 350 2.25 10.72 -29.99
CA MET A 350 2.66 11.44 -28.78
C MET A 350 2.55 12.97 -28.91
N LEU A 351 2.80 13.51 -30.10
CA LEU A 351 2.67 14.95 -30.38
C LEU A 351 1.24 15.40 -30.67
N THR A 352 0.32 14.47 -30.83
CA THR A 352 -1.10 14.76 -31.15
C THR A 352 -1.94 14.63 -29.87
N PRO A 353 -2.64 15.69 -29.44
CA PRO A 353 -3.58 15.57 -28.32
C PRO A 353 -4.59 14.45 -28.57
N SER A 354 -4.79 13.59 -27.58
CA SER A 354 -5.73 12.48 -27.64
C SER A 354 -6.42 12.30 -26.29
N ARG A 355 -7.68 11.85 -26.30
CA ARG A 355 -8.43 11.43 -25.11
C ARG A 355 -8.60 9.91 -25.04
N ASP A 356 -8.03 9.20 -26.00
CA ASP A 356 -8.15 7.73 -26.11
C ASP A 356 -7.13 6.99 -25.23
N TRP A 357 -6.10 7.70 -24.77
CA TRP A 357 -5.08 7.20 -23.85
C TRP A 357 -4.48 8.35 -23.05
N ASP A 358 -3.84 8.06 -21.93
CA ASP A 358 -3.16 9.04 -21.09
C ASP A 358 -1.82 9.40 -21.72
N ASN A 359 -1.74 10.60 -22.33
CA ASN A 359 -0.59 11.02 -23.12
C ASN A 359 0.35 11.86 -22.26
N GLU A 360 1.16 11.21 -21.45
CA GLU A 360 2.09 11.87 -20.53
C GLU A 360 3.02 12.90 -21.22
N TRP A 361 3.36 12.70 -22.52
CA TRP A 361 4.17 13.69 -23.24
C TRP A 361 3.48 15.04 -23.38
N GLN A 362 2.16 15.07 -23.46
CA GLN A 362 1.35 16.31 -23.51
C GLN A 362 1.13 16.93 -22.13
N GLU A 363 1.30 16.15 -21.08
CA GLU A 363 1.02 16.52 -19.70
C GLU A 363 2.20 17.21 -19.02
N ILE A 364 3.42 16.86 -19.40
CA ILE A 364 4.63 17.43 -18.81
C ILE A 364 4.85 18.87 -19.25
N PRO A 365 5.39 19.73 -18.37
CA PRO A 365 5.83 21.08 -18.76
C PRO A 365 6.92 21.08 -19.83
N GLY A 366 7.74 20.03 -19.85
CA GLY A 366 8.85 19.82 -20.76
C GLY A 366 9.74 18.66 -20.29
N PRO A 367 10.76 18.27 -21.05
CA PRO A 367 11.61 17.11 -20.74
C PRO A 367 12.42 17.26 -19.44
N GLU A 368 12.53 18.46 -18.89
CA GLU A 368 13.10 18.72 -17.56
C GLU A 368 12.19 18.21 -16.41
N ALA A 369 10.92 17.95 -16.69
CA ALA A 369 9.98 17.41 -15.70
C ALA A 369 10.12 15.90 -15.52
N VAL A 370 10.89 15.21 -16.35
CA VAL A 370 11.10 13.75 -16.26
C VAL A 370 12.46 13.47 -15.64
N LEU A 371 12.49 12.80 -14.50
CA LEU A 371 13.69 12.37 -13.77
C LEU A 371 13.84 10.86 -13.91
N ILE A 372 14.98 10.41 -14.43
CA ILE A 372 15.28 8.97 -14.55
C ILE A 372 15.43 8.36 -13.15
N GLY A 373 14.64 7.37 -12.88
CA GLY A 373 14.59 6.63 -11.62
C GLY A 373 15.37 5.32 -11.67
N ALA A 374 14.68 4.20 -11.41
CA ALA A 374 15.30 2.87 -11.44
C ALA A 374 15.73 2.48 -12.87
N VAL A 375 16.94 1.93 -12.99
CA VAL A 375 17.54 1.45 -14.24
C VAL A 375 18.12 0.06 -14.00
N GLU A 376 17.79 -0.90 -14.86
CA GLU A 376 18.33 -2.27 -14.78
C GLU A 376 19.59 -2.45 -15.63
N ASN A 377 19.73 -1.72 -16.73
CA ASN A 377 20.90 -1.81 -17.59
C ASN A 377 22.13 -1.16 -16.95
N PRO A 378 23.21 -1.92 -16.62
CA PRO A 378 24.40 -1.37 -15.94
C PRO A 378 25.06 -0.20 -16.68
N LYS A 379 24.91 -0.10 -18.01
CA LYS A 379 25.49 0.98 -18.81
C LYS A 379 24.77 2.31 -18.60
N LEU A 380 23.49 2.26 -18.20
CA LEU A 380 22.65 3.43 -17.99
C LEU A 380 22.56 3.86 -16.53
N LEU A 381 23.06 3.06 -15.57
CA LEU A 381 23.11 3.42 -14.14
C LEU A 381 23.64 4.82 -13.85
N PRO A 382 24.68 5.35 -14.55
CA PRO A 382 25.15 6.72 -14.33
C PRO A 382 24.15 7.81 -14.72
N LEU A 383 23.04 7.45 -15.40
CA LEU A 383 21.97 8.37 -15.80
C LEU A 383 20.83 8.45 -14.77
N GLN A 384 20.80 7.57 -13.79
CA GLN A 384 19.85 7.69 -12.66
C GLN A 384 19.99 9.05 -11.98
N GLY A 385 18.87 9.68 -11.62
CA GLY A 385 18.82 11.01 -11.04
C GLY A 385 19.02 12.16 -12.03
N LYS A 386 19.23 11.87 -13.34
CA LYS A 386 19.31 12.92 -14.37
C LYS A 386 17.93 13.19 -14.98
N ARG A 387 17.74 14.41 -15.46
CA ARG A 387 16.56 14.79 -16.22
C ARG A 387 16.67 14.32 -17.67
N LEU A 388 15.53 14.00 -18.30
CA LEU A 388 15.50 13.66 -19.74
C LEU A 388 16.13 14.75 -20.60
N SER A 389 15.93 16.02 -20.26
CA SER A 389 16.57 17.16 -20.95
C SER A 389 18.10 17.18 -20.84
N GLU A 390 18.66 16.65 -19.76
CA GLU A 390 20.12 16.52 -19.58
C GLU A 390 20.66 15.36 -20.41
N ILE A 391 19.93 14.23 -20.46
CA ILE A 391 20.29 13.05 -21.24
C ILE A 391 20.26 13.37 -22.73
N ALA A 392 19.22 14.05 -23.20
CA ALA A 392 19.13 14.51 -24.60
C ALA A 392 20.34 15.37 -25.01
N LYS A 393 20.80 16.26 -24.11
CA LYS A 393 22.04 17.04 -24.34
C LYS A 393 23.29 16.17 -24.35
N LEU A 394 23.38 15.19 -23.40
CA LEU A 394 24.54 14.29 -23.35
C LEU A 394 24.67 13.41 -24.59
N TRP A 395 23.53 12.98 -25.14
CA TRP A 395 23.48 12.16 -26.35
C TRP A 395 23.46 12.98 -27.64
N ASN A 396 23.32 14.32 -27.56
CA ASN A 396 23.15 15.25 -28.67
C ASN A 396 21.95 14.87 -29.55
N GLU A 397 20.80 14.57 -28.90
CA GLU A 397 19.55 14.12 -29.50
C GLU A 397 18.39 15.03 -29.15
N ASP A 398 17.30 14.95 -29.92
CA ASP A 398 16.00 15.46 -29.51
C ASP A 398 15.50 14.69 -28.27
N PRO A 399 14.84 15.33 -27.27
CA PRO A 399 14.42 14.67 -26.06
C PRO A 399 13.50 13.46 -26.27
N MET A 400 12.65 13.45 -27.32
CA MET A 400 11.79 12.31 -27.61
C MET A 400 12.60 11.16 -28.24
N ASP A 401 13.62 11.48 -29.06
CA ASP A 401 14.53 10.44 -29.55
C ASP A 401 15.35 9.85 -28.42
N ALA A 402 15.82 10.66 -27.48
CA ALA A 402 16.51 10.19 -26.29
C ALA A 402 15.62 9.28 -25.44
N LEU A 403 14.32 9.57 -25.29
CA LEU A 403 13.35 8.69 -24.64
C LEU A 403 13.25 7.34 -25.35
N PHE A 404 13.09 7.34 -26.68
CA PHE A 404 12.99 6.09 -27.44
C PHE A 404 14.27 5.26 -27.36
N ASP A 405 15.43 5.90 -27.48
CA ASP A 405 16.72 5.22 -27.45
C ASP A 405 17.07 4.71 -26.03
N PHE A 406 16.54 5.38 -25.00
CA PHE A 406 16.61 4.90 -23.62
C PHE A 406 15.79 3.61 -23.47
N LEU A 407 14.52 3.63 -23.90
CA LEU A 407 13.63 2.45 -23.84
C LEU A 407 14.13 1.26 -24.67
N ILE A 408 14.80 1.51 -25.79
CA ILE A 408 15.44 0.44 -26.58
C ILE A 408 16.54 -0.26 -25.78
N GLN A 409 17.23 0.46 -24.90
CA GLN A 409 18.34 -0.05 -24.11
C GLN A 409 17.91 -0.60 -22.76
N ASP A 410 16.85 -0.04 -22.18
CA ASP A 410 16.27 -0.45 -20.89
C ASP A 410 14.77 -0.15 -20.83
N PRO A 411 13.93 -1.07 -21.29
CA PRO A 411 12.48 -0.87 -21.33
C PRO A 411 11.80 -0.93 -19.96
N SER A 412 12.50 -1.35 -18.90
CA SER A 412 12.01 -1.42 -17.51
C SER A 412 12.36 -0.20 -16.66
N THR A 413 12.91 0.85 -17.30
CA THR A 413 13.29 2.07 -16.58
C THR A 413 12.07 2.74 -15.94
N GLY A 414 12.17 3.01 -14.64
CA GLY A 414 11.22 3.85 -13.91
C GLY A 414 11.58 5.33 -13.98
N VAL A 415 10.58 6.21 -13.94
CA VAL A 415 10.76 7.67 -13.97
C VAL A 415 9.88 8.38 -12.95
N ALA A 416 10.41 9.47 -12.35
CA ALA A 416 9.60 10.41 -11.61
C ALA A 416 9.21 11.59 -12.52
N VAL A 417 7.90 11.91 -12.57
CA VAL A 417 7.34 12.90 -13.48
C VAL A 417 6.70 14.04 -12.71
N PHE A 418 7.18 15.26 -12.89
CA PHE A 418 6.76 16.46 -12.17
C PHE A 418 5.61 17.16 -12.90
N GLY A 419 4.41 16.63 -12.74
CA GLY A 419 3.22 17.09 -13.45
C GLY A 419 1.98 17.33 -12.58
N MET A 420 2.11 17.36 -11.24
CA MET A 420 1.00 17.59 -10.31
C MET A 420 1.08 18.96 -9.64
N SER A 421 -0.07 19.48 -9.19
CA SER A 421 -0.23 20.76 -8.52
C SER A 421 -0.26 20.58 -7.00
N GLN A 422 0.55 21.37 -6.26
CA GLN A 422 0.54 21.35 -4.78
C GLN A 422 -0.83 21.71 -4.18
N PRO A 423 -1.58 22.72 -4.66
CA PRO A 423 -2.94 22.97 -4.21
C PRO A 423 -3.88 21.78 -4.40
N ASP A 424 -3.82 21.08 -5.54
CA ASP A 424 -4.66 19.93 -5.82
C ASP A 424 -4.35 18.75 -4.88
N VAL A 425 -3.07 18.46 -4.63
CA VAL A 425 -2.64 17.45 -3.65
C VAL A 425 -3.17 17.80 -2.25
N THR A 426 -3.08 19.06 -1.85
CA THR A 426 -3.60 19.51 -0.54
C THR A 426 -5.11 19.32 -0.44
N LEU A 427 -5.87 19.67 -1.48
CA LEU A 427 -7.32 19.49 -1.53
C LEU A 427 -7.72 18.01 -1.45
N ALA A 428 -7.00 17.12 -2.13
CA ALA A 428 -7.23 15.68 -2.05
C ALA A 428 -7.00 15.17 -0.61
N LEU A 429 -5.86 15.51 0.01
CA LEU A 429 -5.53 15.14 1.38
C LEU A 429 -6.58 15.60 2.41
N GLN A 430 -7.24 16.73 2.17
CA GLN A 430 -8.26 17.27 3.07
C GLN A 430 -9.61 16.55 3.00
N GLN A 431 -9.84 15.70 2.00
CA GLN A 431 -11.13 15.03 1.89
C GLN A 431 -11.28 13.95 2.98
N PRO A 432 -12.44 13.87 3.68
CA PRO A 432 -12.61 12.96 4.82
C PRO A 432 -12.65 11.48 4.42
N TRP A 433 -12.85 11.18 3.15
CA TRP A 433 -12.91 9.84 2.56
C TRP A 433 -11.62 9.44 1.83
N VAL A 434 -10.60 10.28 1.86
CA VAL A 434 -9.27 9.99 1.31
C VAL A 434 -8.37 9.48 2.42
N SER A 435 -7.84 8.28 2.26
CA SER A 435 -6.78 7.67 3.06
C SER A 435 -5.41 7.93 2.46
N ILE A 436 -4.37 7.27 2.97
CA ILE A 436 -3.01 7.50 2.53
C ILE A 436 -2.41 6.23 1.97
N ASP A 437 -1.71 6.39 0.87
CA ASP A 437 -0.87 5.38 0.23
C ASP A 437 0.58 5.83 0.13
N ASN A 438 1.44 4.88 -0.20
CA ASN A 438 2.84 5.13 -0.52
C ASN A 438 3.09 5.06 -2.04
N ASP A 439 2.21 4.35 -2.75
CA ASP A 439 2.29 4.08 -4.19
C ASP A 439 3.72 3.66 -4.59
N SER A 440 4.28 2.75 -3.81
CA SER A 440 5.68 2.33 -3.96
C SER A 440 5.94 1.01 -3.28
N GLU A 441 6.95 0.30 -3.77
CA GLU A 441 7.46 -0.88 -3.11
C GLU A 441 8.15 -0.57 -1.78
N GLY A 442 8.20 -1.56 -0.89
CA GLY A 442 9.08 -1.52 0.26
C GLY A 442 10.52 -1.75 -0.20
N THR A 443 11.40 -0.85 0.18
CA THR A 443 12.79 -0.84 -0.26
C THR A 443 13.76 -0.66 0.91
N SER A 444 15.05 -0.69 0.63
CA SER A 444 16.14 -0.58 1.61
C SER A 444 17.23 0.32 1.05
N PRO A 445 17.89 1.16 1.85
CA PRO A 445 19.11 1.87 1.41
C PRO A 445 20.31 0.94 1.24
N GLU A 446 20.17 -0.34 1.57
CA GLU A 446 21.23 -1.34 1.54
C GLU A 446 20.95 -2.42 0.49
N GLY A 447 22.01 -3.12 0.05
CA GLY A 447 21.91 -4.26 -0.85
C GLY A 447 21.42 -3.88 -2.25
N ILE A 448 20.75 -4.83 -2.91
CA ILE A 448 20.28 -4.64 -4.28
C ILE A 448 19.16 -3.58 -4.36
N LEU A 449 18.29 -3.51 -3.34
CA LEU A 449 17.20 -2.54 -3.29
C LEU A 449 17.71 -1.09 -3.14
N GLY A 450 18.92 -0.87 -2.59
CA GLY A 450 19.54 0.43 -2.45
C GLY A 450 20.23 0.95 -3.73
N GLN A 451 20.27 0.15 -4.80
CA GLN A 451 20.92 0.55 -6.05
C GLN A 451 20.03 1.39 -6.97
N ALA A 452 18.72 1.27 -6.82
CA ALA A 452 17.76 2.04 -7.59
C ALA A 452 17.70 3.50 -7.10
N HIS A 453 17.18 4.39 -7.95
CA HIS A 453 16.86 5.78 -7.62
C HIS A 453 15.32 5.94 -7.57
N PRO A 454 14.66 5.48 -6.49
CA PRO A 454 13.21 5.47 -6.39
C PRO A 454 12.65 6.88 -6.16
N HIS A 455 11.35 7.04 -6.32
CA HIS A 455 10.66 8.23 -5.87
C HIS A 455 10.78 8.36 -4.32
N PRO A 456 11.02 9.57 -3.75
CA PRO A 456 11.16 9.74 -2.30
C PRO A 456 9.92 9.33 -1.50
N ARG A 457 8.74 9.16 -2.14
CA ARG A 457 7.53 8.63 -1.50
C ARG A 457 7.74 7.23 -0.90
N ALA A 458 8.62 6.42 -1.51
CA ALA A 458 8.98 5.09 -1.00
C ALA A 458 9.49 5.10 0.45
N TYR A 459 10.09 6.20 0.87
CA TYR A 459 10.71 6.37 2.18
C TYR A 459 10.01 7.38 3.08
N GLY A 460 9.15 8.26 2.53
CA GLY A 460 8.79 9.47 3.27
C GLY A 460 7.34 9.90 3.31
N THR A 461 6.38 9.24 2.68
CA THR A 461 5.00 9.74 2.53
C THR A 461 4.33 10.07 3.88
N PHE A 462 4.28 9.13 4.82
CA PHE A 462 3.61 9.31 6.10
C PHE A 462 4.30 10.36 6.98
N PRO A 463 5.63 10.31 7.20
CA PRO A 463 6.36 11.35 7.92
C PRO A 463 6.28 12.73 7.25
N ARG A 464 6.23 12.81 5.91
CA ARG A 464 6.02 14.05 5.18
C ARG A 464 4.67 14.68 5.48
N ILE A 465 3.61 13.87 5.57
CA ILE A 465 2.28 14.38 5.94
C ILE A 465 2.33 14.95 7.36
N LEU A 466 2.93 14.23 8.31
CA LEU A 466 3.08 14.71 9.70
C LEU A 466 3.91 15.98 9.77
N ARG A 467 4.99 16.10 9.02
CA ARG A 467 5.83 17.29 8.98
C ARG A 467 5.15 18.44 8.22
N LYS A 468 4.94 18.24 6.92
CA LYS A 468 4.51 19.32 6.01
C LYS A 468 3.05 19.70 6.24
N TYR A 469 2.12 18.73 6.15
CA TYR A 469 0.68 19.06 6.11
C TYR A 469 0.03 19.21 7.48
N VAL A 470 0.61 18.60 8.54
CA VAL A 470 0.12 18.79 9.92
C VAL A 470 0.88 19.92 10.62
N ARG A 471 2.22 19.81 10.71
CA ARG A 471 3.01 20.73 11.54
C ARG A 471 3.28 22.08 10.88
N GLU A 472 3.69 22.09 9.60
CA GLU A 472 4.11 23.29 8.87
C GLU A 472 2.91 24.02 8.25
N ASP A 473 2.19 23.37 7.34
CA ASP A 473 1.10 23.98 6.55
C ASP A 473 -0.23 24.04 7.32
N LYS A 474 -0.39 23.21 8.37
CA LYS A 474 -1.64 23.08 9.17
C LYS A 474 -2.88 22.79 8.31
N ALA A 475 -2.68 22.04 7.23
CA ALA A 475 -3.75 21.63 6.31
C ALA A 475 -4.61 20.49 6.90
N LEU A 476 -4.04 19.70 7.83
CA LEU A 476 -4.69 18.61 8.58
C LEU A 476 -4.40 18.79 10.08
N THR A 477 -5.31 18.29 10.93
CA THR A 477 -4.98 18.06 12.34
C THR A 477 -4.21 16.75 12.49
N LEU A 478 -3.47 16.60 13.58
CA LEU A 478 -2.72 15.37 13.85
C LEU A 478 -3.66 14.17 14.00
N GLU A 479 -4.79 14.35 14.68
CA GLU A 479 -5.80 13.32 14.91
C GLU A 479 -6.44 12.86 13.59
N ASP A 480 -6.74 13.80 12.66
CA ASP A 480 -7.28 13.43 11.35
C ASP A 480 -6.24 12.72 10.49
N ALA A 481 -4.98 13.15 10.52
CA ALA A 481 -3.89 12.45 9.83
C ALA A 481 -3.76 11.00 10.34
N ILE A 482 -3.73 10.77 11.66
CA ILE A 482 -3.68 9.42 12.24
C ILE A 482 -4.91 8.60 11.84
N ARG A 483 -6.12 9.19 11.83
CA ARG A 483 -7.33 8.50 11.35
C ARG A 483 -7.20 8.06 9.89
N LYS A 484 -6.66 8.92 9.02
CA LYS A 484 -6.41 8.64 7.60
C LYS A 484 -5.34 7.58 7.39
N PHE A 485 -4.39 7.45 8.31
CA PHE A 485 -3.34 6.44 8.28
C PHE A 485 -3.78 5.08 8.82
N SER A 486 -4.87 5.02 9.60
CA SER A 486 -5.17 3.81 10.38
C SER A 486 -6.64 3.39 10.32
N ALA A 487 -7.56 4.06 11.01
CA ALA A 487 -8.95 3.63 11.10
C ALA A 487 -9.70 3.72 9.76
N LEU A 488 -9.45 4.75 8.96
CA LEU A 488 -10.09 4.93 7.66
C LEU A 488 -9.72 3.80 6.69
N PRO A 489 -8.42 3.49 6.45
CA PRO A 489 -8.04 2.35 5.63
C PRO A 489 -8.48 1.01 6.23
N ALA A 490 -8.40 0.81 7.56
CA ALA A 490 -8.88 -0.41 8.19
C ALA A 490 -10.38 -0.64 7.94
N GLN A 491 -11.20 0.42 8.08
CA GLN A 491 -12.62 0.36 7.78
C GLN A 491 -12.87 0.04 6.31
N ARG A 492 -12.13 0.67 5.40
CA ARG A 492 -12.24 0.43 3.95
C ARG A 492 -11.93 -1.02 3.61
N MET A 493 -10.83 -1.55 4.13
CA MET A 493 -10.38 -2.92 3.91
C MET A 493 -11.12 -3.96 4.76
N ARG A 494 -12.10 -3.53 5.59
CA ARG A 494 -12.86 -4.38 6.50
C ARG A 494 -11.97 -5.16 7.48
N LEU A 495 -10.85 -4.56 7.90
CA LEU A 495 -9.96 -5.10 8.93
C LEU A 495 -10.57 -4.81 10.30
N THR A 496 -11.34 -5.75 10.83
CA THR A 496 -12.14 -5.54 12.05
C THR A 496 -11.35 -5.63 13.36
N ASP A 497 -10.09 -6.04 13.28
CA ASP A 497 -9.24 -6.34 14.43
C ASP A 497 -7.97 -5.49 14.53
N ARG A 498 -7.87 -4.39 13.75
CA ARG A 498 -6.74 -3.43 13.72
C ARG A 498 -7.17 -2.03 13.27
N GLY A 499 -6.23 -1.09 13.23
CA GLY A 499 -6.45 0.30 12.78
C GLY A 499 -6.94 1.25 13.87
N VAL A 500 -7.28 0.78 15.07
CA VAL A 500 -7.59 1.60 16.24
C VAL A 500 -6.95 1.02 17.50
N LEU A 501 -6.58 1.89 18.46
CA LEU A 501 -6.15 1.45 19.77
C LEU A 501 -7.38 1.14 20.63
N LYS A 502 -7.69 -0.13 20.77
CA LYS A 502 -8.82 -0.63 21.57
C LYS A 502 -8.50 -2.03 22.08
N ALA A 503 -8.96 -2.34 23.30
CA ALA A 503 -8.83 -3.69 23.86
C ALA A 503 -9.40 -4.76 22.91
N GLY A 504 -8.65 -5.84 22.69
CA GLY A 504 -8.96 -6.94 21.79
C GLY A 504 -8.35 -6.79 20.39
N MET A 505 -7.95 -5.59 19.96
CA MET A 505 -7.29 -5.36 18.66
C MET A 505 -5.85 -5.90 18.65
N TRP A 506 -5.32 -6.24 17.48
CA TRP A 506 -3.90 -6.49 17.32
C TRP A 506 -3.09 -5.26 17.73
N ALA A 507 -1.99 -5.48 18.40
CA ALA A 507 -1.12 -4.43 18.87
C ALA A 507 -0.15 -4.00 17.75
N ASP A 508 -0.69 -3.42 16.69
CA ASP A 508 0.03 -2.62 15.72
C ASP A 508 0.05 -1.20 16.27
N VAL A 509 1.20 -0.76 16.76
CA VAL A 509 1.32 0.49 17.53
C VAL A 509 2.58 1.23 17.12
N VAL A 510 2.47 2.55 16.98
CA VAL A 510 3.60 3.45 16.76
C VAL A 510 3.74 4.42 17.92
N VAL A 511 4.99 4.74 18.27
CA VAL A 511 5.34 5.79 19.23
C VAL A 511 6.29 6.76 18.54
N PHE A 512 5.92 8.05 18.48
CA PHE A 512 6.71 9.07 17.82
C PHE A 512 6.52 10.45 18.45
N ASP A 513 7.52 11.32 18.27
CA ASP A 513 7.42 12.73 18.63
C ASP A 513 6.89 13.55 17.44
N PRO A 514 5.67 14.12 17.52
CA PRO A 514 5.08 14.91 16.44
C PRO A 514 5.86 16.18 16.12
N ALA A 515 6.73 16.66 17.03
CA ALA A 515 7.56 17.82 16.80
C ALA A 515 8.77 17.54 15.91
N THR A 516 9.27 16.29 15.91
CA THR A 516 10.55 15.94 15.27
C THR A 516 10.42 14.94 14.13
N VAL A 517 9.34 14.15 14.06
CA VAL A 517 9.13 13.19 12.99
C VAL A 517 9.13 13.88 11.61
N HIS A 518 9.92 13.37 10.65
CA HIS A 518 10.00 13.92 9.30
C HIS A 518 10.58 12.95 8.27
N ASP A 519 10.28 13.24 6.99
CA ASP A 519 10.90 12.64 5.82
C ASP A 519 12.30 13.22 5.58
N VAL A 520 13.24 12.37 5.19
CA VAL A 520 14.63 12.76 4.85
C VAL A 520 14.88 12.62 3.34
N ALA A 521 14.23 11.65 2.72
CA ALA A 521 14.37 11.36 1.29
C ALA A 521 13.99 12.56 0.41
N THR A 522 14.79 12.83 -0.61
CA THR A 522 14.58 13.85 -1.63
C THR A 522 14.69 13.24 -3.02
N PHE A 523 14.29 13.96 -4.07
CA PHE A 523 14.46 13.50 -5.45
C PHE A 523 15.94 13.37 -5.85
N ASP A 524 16.83 14.14 -5.24
CA ASP A 524 18.28 14.07 -5.51
C ASP A 524 18.97 12.96 -4.70
N ASN A 525 18.40 12.62 -3.53
CA ASN A 525 18.93 11.60 -2.63
C ASN A 525 17.78 10.81 -1.99
N PRO A 526 17.17 9.87 -2.75
CA PRO A 526 15.93 9.22 -2.32
C PRO A 526 16.13 8.09 -1.30
N ASN A 527 17.28 7.41 -1.30
CA ASN A 527 17.52 6.21 -0.47
C ASN A 527 17.83 6.56 0.99
N GLN A 528 16.92 7.28 1.65
CA GLN A 528 17.07 7.76 3.03
C GLN A 528 15.86 7.42 3.88
N LEU A 529 16.09 6.67 4.95
CA LEU A 529 15.06 6.34 5.92
C LEU A 529 14.54 7.60 6.61
N SER A 530 13.24 7.66 6.84
CA SER A 530 12.61 8.68 7.68
C SER A 530 13.07 8.56 9.13
N VAL A 531 12.93 9.65 9.89
CA VAL A 531 13.33 9.73 11.30
C VAL A 531 12.15 10.10 12.19
N GLY A 532 12.25 9.74 13.48
CA GLY A 532 11.29 10.13 14.51
C GLY A 532 10.32 9.03 14.94
N MET A 533 10.27 7.88 14.27
CA MET A 533 9.58 6.69 14.80
C MET A 533 10.48 6.03 15.85
N GLU A 534 10.12 6.14 17.13
CA GLU A 534 10.91 5.57 18.21
C GLU A 534 10.59 4.10 18.46
N TYR A 535 9.30 3.76 18.42
CA TYR A 535 8.85 2.38 18.49
C TYR A 535 7.80 2.12 17.42
N VAL A 536 7.96 0.99 16.75
CA VAL A 536 6.96 0.43 15.85
C VAL A 536 6.75 -1.03 16.25
N LEU A 537 5.55 -1.35 16.67
CA LEU A 537 5.14 -2.70 17.02
C LEU A 537 4.20 -3.24 15.95
N VAL A 538 4.46 -4.43 15.47
CA VAL A 538 3.60 -5.20 14.57
C VAL A 538 3.15 -6.45 15.30
N ASN A 539 1.84 -6.66 15.42
CA ASN A 539 1.27 -7.77 16.16
C ASN A 539 1.87 -7.93 17.58
N GLY A 540 2.15 -6.80 18.26
CA GLY A 540 2.70 -6.75 19.62
C GLY A 540 4.21 -6.92 19.72
N VAL A 541 4.92 -7.10 18.61
CA VAL A 541 6.38 -7.30 18.58
C VAL A 541 7.05 -6.06 18.00
N ALA A 542 8.01 -5.49 18.72
CA ALA A 542 8.77 -4.33 18.25
C ALA A 542 9.64 -4.68 17.04
N VAL A 543 9.36 -4.07 15.89
CA VAL A 543 10.20 -4.09 14.67
C VAL A 543 11.15 -2.89 14.67
N ILE A 544 10.75 -1.76 15.29
CA ILE A 544 11.63 -0.66 15.68
C ILE A 544 11.59 -0.53 17.21
N ASP A 545 12.75 -0.45 17.85
CA ASP A 545 12.94 -0.29 19.28
C ASP A 545 13.96 0.84 19.51
N GLN A 546 13.54 1.95 20.13
CA GLN A 546 14.35 3.15 20.33
C GLN A 546 14.99 3.66 19.02
N GLY A 547 14.18 3.79 17.98
CA GLY A 547 14.61 4.28 16.66
C GLY A 547 15.47 3.30 15.84
N LYS A 548 15.70 2.07 16.33
CA LYS A 548 16.53 1.07 15.66
C LYS A 548 15.72 -0.15 15.23
N MET A 549 15.96 -0.59 14.01
CA MET A 549 15.36 -1.81 13.48
C MET A 549 15.85 -3.04 14.24
N THR A 550 14.93 -3.91 14.65
CA THR A 550 15.25 -5.12 15.43
C THR A 550 15.51 -6.35 14.56
N GLY A 551 15.12 -6.34 13.30
CA GLY A 551 15.18 -7.48 12.40
C GLY A 551 14.11 -8.55 12.64
N LYS A 552 13.16 -8.34 13.54
CA LYS A 552 12.06 -9.28 13.79
C LYS A 552 11.03 -9.24 12.68
N LEU A 553 10.38 -10.37 12.40
CA LEU A 553 9.46 -10.58 11.30
C LEU A 553 8.09 -11.07 11.79
N PRO A 554 7.34 -10.27 12.59
CA PRO A 554 6.08 -10.69 13.19
C PRO A 554 4.85 -10.50 12.27
N GLY A 555 5.04 -10.00 11.06
CA GLY A 555 3.97 -9.71 10.10
C GLY A 555 3.17 -10.95 9.72
N LYS A 556 1.95 -10.73 9.30
CA LYS A 556 1.00 -11.78 8.90
C LYS A 556 0.38 -11.45 7.55
N VAL A 557 0.00 -12.48 6.80
CA VAL A 557 -0.87 -12.31 5.65
C VAL A 557 -2.29 -11.99 6.15
N LEU A 558 -2.82 -10.85 5.69
CA LEU A 558 -4.19 -10.44 5.98
C LEU A 558 -5.12 -11.01 4.90
N ARG A 559 -5.93 -11.97 5.29
CA ARG A 559 -6.79 -12.69 4.35
C ARG A 559 -8.10 -11.95 4.11
N GLY A 560 -8.55 -11.93 2.86
CA GLY A 560 -9.83 -11.38 2.44
C GLY A 560 -11.04 -12.19 2.92
N PRO A 561 -12.25 -11.64 2.73
CA PRO A 561 -13.48 -12.19 3.33
C PRO A 561 -13.89 -13.58 2.79
N ALA A 562 -13.43 -13.96 1.62
CA ALA A 562 -13.76 -15.25 0.99
C ALA A 562 -12.74 -16.36 1.27
N TYR A 563 -11.73 -16.09 2.10
CA TYR A 563 -10.66 -17.05 2.36
C TYR A 563 -11.17 -18.39 2.86
N GLN A 564 -10.67 -19.45 2.23
CA GLN A 564 -10.92 -20.85 2.61
C GLN A 564 -9.57 -21.48 3.00
N PRO A 565 -9.38 -21.86 4.28
CA PRO A 565 -8.15 -22.46 4.80
C PRO A 565 -7.68 -23.72 4.06
#